data_e0b541b9f2bc6a63c356b3b4a4aa3f5a
#
_entry.id   e0b541b9f2bc6a63c356b3b4a4aa3f5a
#
_cell.length_a   1.000
_cell.length_b   1.000
_cell.length_c   1.000
_cell.angle_alpha   90.00
_cell.angle_beta   90.00
_cell.angle_gamma   90.00
#
_symmetry.space_group_name_H-M   'P 1'
#
loop_
_entity.id
_entity.type
_entity.pdbx_description
1 polymer ?
#
loop_
_entity_poly.entity_id
_entity_poly.type
_entity_poly.pdbx_seq_one_letter_code
_entity_poly.pdbx_strand_id
1 'polypeptide(L)'
;MPRRIYPLNALRVFEASARHLSFVKAADELSVTPAAVSHQVKKLEEFLGFPLFRRRTRGLVLVESGQSLLSELSDVFLQLDKAMERVIDHDSRGTLTLSVAPTFAVMWLIPRLQRFYALHPKIDVRIATGLGLIDFQRDDYDAVIRLGNGHWPGLKVIKLFDESVTPMCSPRLLEGSNPLDTPDDLRNHVLLHNHSMDYDSEAPTWETWLKSAGASGVDASRGTHFSLPDHGLQAAIDGTGVVLGWRTLSAPDIAAGRVIAPFDLNLSLGNSFYLCYPEAQGQRKDIVILRDWLEQEVLEQVNRQPFYGHPSKIT
;
A
#
# COMPACT_ATOMS: atom_id res chain seq x y z
N MET A 1 25.55 -11.25 22.35
CA MET A 1 25.98 -12.66 22.21
C MET A 1 26.83 -12.77 20.94
N PRO A 2 27.98 -13.50 20.95
CA PRO A 2 28.75 -13.71 19.72
C PRO A 2 27.89 -14.49 18.71
N ARG A 3 27.87 -14.03 17.45
CA ARG A 3 27.16 -14.74 16.37
C ARG A 3 27.75 -16.14 16.20
N ARG A 4 26.90 -17.17 16.19
CA ARG A 4 27.31 -18.53 15.81
C ARG A 4 27.87 -18.54 14.40
N ILE A 5 28.98 -19.21 14.19
CA ILE A 5 29.55 -19.37 12.85
C ILE A 5 28.84 -20.54 12.18
N TYR A 6 27.99 -20.22 11.21
CA TYR A 6 27.31 -21.21 10.39
C TYR A 6 28.09 -21.49 9.09
N PRO A 7 28.06 -22.72 8.55
CA PRO A 7 28.74 -23.05 7.32
C PRO A 7 27.92 -22.54 6.11
N LEU A 8 28.01 -21.24 5.79
CA LEU A 8 27.18 -20.56 4.80
C LEU A 8 27.21 -21.23 3.42
N ASN A 9 28.38 -21.72 2.98
CA ASN A 9 28.48 -22.42 1.70
C ASN A 9 27.71 -23.76 1.70
N ALA A 10 27.73 -24.49 2.82
CA ALA A 10 26.96 -25.72 2.96
C ALA A 10 25.44 -25.45 3.03
N LEU A 11 25.01 -24.34 3.64
CA LEU A 11 23.62 -23.90 3.62
C LEU A 11 23.15 -23.54 2.20
N ARG A 12 23.95 -22.82 1.43
CA ARG A 12 23.66 -22.50 0.02
C ARG A 12 23.53 -23.77 -0.83
N VAL A 13 24.47 -24.72 -0.67
CA VAL A 13 24.45 -25.98 -1.39
C VAL A 13 23.25 -26.83 -0.98
N PHE A 14 22.86 -26.83 0.30
CA PHE A 14 21.65 -27.49 0.78
C PHE A 14 20.40 -26.89 0.14
N GLU A 15 20.24 -25.57 0.13
CA GLU A 15 19.08 -24.88 -0.44
C GLU A 15 18.89 -25.26 -1.91
N ALA A 16 19.92 -25.14 -2.74
CA ALA A 16 19.88 -25.51 -4.15
C ALA A 16 19.53 -27.00 -4.33
N SER A 17 20.12 -27.89 -3.50
CA SER A 17 19.84 -29.33 -3.53
C SER A 17 18.41 -29.66 -3.15
N ALA A 18 17.87 -28.94 -2.21
CA ALA A 18 16.51 -29.13 -1.70
C ALA A 18 15.45 -28.63 -2.70
N ARG A 19 15.68 -27.50 -3.33
CA ARG A 19 14.81 -26.94 -4.34
C ARG A 19 14.74 -27.80 -5.60
N HIS A 20 15.87 -28.37 -6.03
CA HIS A 20 15.93 -29.27 -7.18
C HIS A 20 15.60 -30.73 -6.84
N LEU A 21 15.61 -31.15 -5.58
CA LEU A 21 15.60 -32.55 -5.14
C LEU A 21 16.63 -33.42 -5.89
N SER A 22 17.77 -32.80 -6.27
CA SER A 22 18.80 -33.41 -7.11
C SER A 22 20.16 -32.77 -6.87
N PHE A 23 21.15 -33.57 -6.47
CA PHE A 23 22.53 -33.09 -6.32
C PHE A 23 23.20 -32.79 -7.65
N VAL A 24 22.77 -33.39 -8.74
CA VAL A 24 23.30 -33.11 -10.08
C VAL A 24 22.83 -31.74 -10.55
N LYS A 25 21.52 -31.48 -10.49
CA LYS A 25 20.98 -30.16 -10.88
C LYS A 25 21.50 -29.03 -10.00
N ALA A 26 21.65 -29.26 -8.70
CA ALA A 26 22.24 -28.29 -7.79
C ALA A 26 23.72 -28.03 -8.12
N ALA A 27 24.46 -29.06 -8.53
CA ALA A 27 25.84 -28.93 -8.96
C ALA A 27 25.96 -28.09 -10.23
N ASP A 28 25.08 -28.31 -11.20
CA ASP A 28 25.02 -27.54 -12.44
C ASP A 28 24.72 -26.05 -12.15
N GLU A 29 23.72 -25.77 -11.30
CA GLU A 29 23.38 -24.40 -10.90
C GLU A 29 24.52 -23.68 -10.19
N LEU A 30 25.20 -24.39 -9.28
CA LEU A 30 26.29 -23.83 -8.47
C LEU A 30 27.66 -23.87 -9.15
N SER A 31 27.72 -24.40 -10.36
CA SER A 31 28.99 -24.59 -11.13
C SER A 31 30.04 -25.36 -10.34
N VAL A 32 29.63 -26.44 -9.70
CA VAL A 32 30.50 -27.35 -8.94
C VAL A 32 30.25 -28.81 -9.34
N THR A 33 31.02 -29.77 -8.79
CA THR A 33 30.80 -31.18 -9.05
C THR A 33 29.70 -31.77 -8.12
N PRO A 34 28.93 -32.78 -8.55
CA PRO A 34 27.96 -33.46 -7.69
C PRO A 34 28.57 -34.10 -6.42
N ALA A 35 29.85 -34.49 -6.50
CA ALA A 35 30.61 -34.98 -5.35
C ALA A 35 30.83 -33.86 -4.31
N ALA A 36 31.15 -32.64 -4.74
CA ALA A 36 31.32 -31.49 -3.88
C ALA A 36 29.99 -31.12 -3.20
N VAL A 37 28.87 -31.15 -3.95
CA VAL A 37 27.52 -30.94 -3.40
C VAL A 37 27.22 -31.96 -2.31
N SER A 38 27.40 -33.27 -2.59
CA SER A 38 27.16 -34.32 -1.61
C SER A 38 28.01 -34.17 -0.35
N HIS A 39 29.28 -33.78 -0.50
CA HIS A 39 30.18 -33.53 0.62
C HIS A 39 29.73 -32.33 1.48
N GLN A 40 29.31 -31.21 0.86
CA GLN A 40 28.84 -30.03 1.60
C GLN A 40 27.53 -30.32 2.34
N VAL A 41 26.60 -31.04 1.73
CA VAL A 41 25.36 -31.45 2.40
C VAL A 41 25.68 -32.34 3.60
N LYS A 42 26.56 -33.33 3.43
CA LYS A 42 26.96 -34.20 4.55
C LYS A 42 27.61 -33.41 5.69
N LYS A 43 28.49 -32.46 5.36
CA LYS A 43 29.10 -31.58 6.36
C LYS A 43 28.07 -30.73 7.13
N LEU A 44 27.00 -30.31 6.47
CA LEU A 44 25.89 -29.59 7.11
C LEU A 44 25.10 -30.51 8.03
N GLU A 45 24.79 -31.73 7.59
CA GLU A 45 24.09 -32.74 8.41
C GLU A 45 24.91 -33.12 9.66
N GLU A 46 26.22 -33.28 9.50
CA GLU A 46 27.16 -33.53 10.62
C GLU A 46 27.20 -32.34 11.60
N PHE A 47 27.18 -31.11 11.09
CA PHE A 47 27.14 -29.89 11.91
C PHE A 47 25.81 -29.78 12.70
N LEU A 48 24.69 -30.18 12.08
CA LEU A 48 23.36 -30.12 12.71
C LEU A 48 23.09 -31.33 13.61
N GLY A 49 23.74 -32.46 13.37
CA GLY A 49 23.56 -33.70 14.12
C GLY A 49 22.39 -34.55 13.66
N PHE A 50 21.74 -34.18 12.55
CA PHE A 50 20.61 -34.95 11.98
C PHE A 50 20.59 -34.83 10.45
N PRO A 51 19.97 -35.82 9.77
CA PRO A 51 19.85 -35.82 8.32
C PRO A 51 18.83 -34.78 7.85
N LEU A 52 19.10 -34.16 6.67
CA LEU A 52 18.20 -33.25 5.96
C LEU A 52 17.57 -33.93 4.74
N PHE A 53 18.25 -34.97 4.19
CA PHE A 53 17.78 -35.75 3.05
C PHE A 53 17.70 -37.22 3.37
N ARG A 54 16.79 -37.92 2.66
CA ARG A 54 16.72 -39.38 2.57
C ARG A 54 16.87 -39.80 1.11
N ARG A 55 17.79 -40.73 0.84
CA ARG A 55 17.91 -41.35 -0.48
C ARG A 55 16.83 -42.40 -0.66
N ARG A 56 16.11 -42.38 -1.77
CA ARG A 56 15.20 -43.42 -2.21
C ARG A 56 15.68 -43.97 -3.55
N THR A 57 15.15 -45.14 -3.94
CA THR A 57 15.47 -45.84 -5.20
C THR A 57 15.24 -44.98 -6.44
N ARG A 58 14.38 -43.95 -6.33
CA ARG A 58 14.04 -43.00 -7.42
C ARG A 58 14.34 -41.54 -7.12
N GLY A 59 15.31 -41.23 -6.30
CA GLY A 59 15.72 -39.80 -6.10
C GLY A 59 15.98 -39.39 -4.65
N LEU A 60 16.14 -38.11 -4.47
CA LEU A 60 16.40 -37.45 -3.21
C LEU A 60 15.07 -36.91 -2.63
N VAL A 61 14.86 -37.08 -1.34
CA VAL A 61 13.66 -36.59 -0.65
C VAL A 61 14.09 -35.87 0.62
N LEU A 62 13.51 -34.71 0.88
CA LEU A 62 13.69 -33.98 2.14
C LEU A 62 13.00 -34.72 3.29
N VAL A 63 13.65 -34.75 4.45
CA VAL A 63 13.00 -35.12 5.70
C VAL A 63 12.33 -33.85 6.31
N GLU A 64 11.51 -34.00 7.34
CA GLU A 64 10.75 -32.93 7.95
C GLU A 64 11.65 -31.75 8.37
N SER A 65 12.78 -32.03 9.04
CA SER A 65 13.78 -31.03 9.37
C SER A 65 14.38 -30.31 8.15
N GLY A 66 14.54 -31.03 7.04
CA GLY A 66 14.98 -30.44 5.78
C GLY A 66 13.93 -29.56 5.14
N GLN A 67 12.65 -29.91 5.23
CA GLN A 67 11.55 -29.05 4.72
C GLN A 67 11.45 -27.74 5.50
N SER A 68 11.49 -27.80 6.84
CA SER A 68 11.48 -26.63 7.70
C SER A 68 12.67 -25.70 7.41
N LEU A 69 13.88 -26.28 7.32
CA LEU A 69 15.09 -25.51 7.05
C LEU A 69 15.06 -24.87 5.64
N LEU A 70 14.52 -25.57 4.64
CA LEU A 70 14.40 -25.02 3.28
C LEU A 70 13.53 -23.77 3.24
N SER A 71 12.36 -23.81 3.88
CA SER A 71 11.45 -22.65 3.92
C SER A 71 12.14 -21.40 4.46
N GLU A 72 12.79 -21.52 5.62
CA GLU A 72 13.50 -20.40 6.25
C GLU A 72 14.72 -19.92 5.43
N LEU A 73 15.49 -20.85 4.85
CA LEU A 73 16.69 -20.50 4.08
C LEU A 73 16.38 -19.83 2.74
N SER A 74 15.32 -20.26 2.06
CA SER A 74 14.93 -19.66 0.79
C SER A 74 14.61 -18.16 0.98
N ASP A 75 13.92 -17.81 2.06
CA ASP A 75 13.64 -16.41 2.40
C ASP A 75 14.92 -15.62 2.72
N VAL A 76 15.84 -16.24 3.47
CA VAL A 76 17.12 -15.59 3.82
C VAL A 76 18.00 -15.35 2.58
N PHE A 77 18.10 -16.32 1.67
CA PHE A 77 18.88 -16.15 0.45
C PHE A 77 18.24 -15.12 -0.49
N LEU A 78 16.92 -15.11 -0.61
CA LEU A 78 16.21 -14.07 -1.36
C LEU A 78 16.48 -12.67 -0.80
N GLN A 79 16.52 -12.52 0.53
CA GLN A 79 16.89 -11.25 1.17
C GLN A 79 18.35 -10.86 0.90
N LEU A 80 19.26 -11.85 0.89
CA LEU A 80 20.66 -11.62 0.57
C LEU A 80 20.85 -11.16 -0.88
N ASP A 81 20.17 -11.82 -1.83
CA ASP A 81 20.22 -11.45 -3.25
C ASP A 81 19.70 -10.02 -3.44
N LYS A 82 18.55 -9.67 -2.84
CA LYS A 82 18.02 -8.31 -2.85
C LYS A 82 18.99 -7.28 -2.25
N ALA A 83 19.67 -7.65 -1.15
CA ALA A 83 20.66 -6.76 -0.53
C ALA A 83 21.87 -6.53 -1.43
N MET A 84 22.31 -7.57 -2.15
CA MET A 84 23.41 -7.47 -3.13
C MET A 84 23.00 -6.68 -4.37
N GLU A 85 21.78 -6.91 -4.89
CA GLU A 85 21.22 -6.12 -5.99
C GLU A 85 21.19 -4.63 -5.65
N ARG A 86 20.74 -4.26 -4.45
CA ARG A 86 20.75 -2.85 -3.99
C ARG A 86 22.15 -2.21 -4.01
N VAL A 87 23.18 -2.99 -3.73
CA VAL A 87 24.57 -2.49 -3.75
C VAL A 87 25.11 -2.40 -5.17
N ILE A 88 24.76 -3.37 -6.02
CA ILE A 88 25.20 -3.43 -7.41
C ILE A 88 24.47 -2.38 -8.25
N ASP A 89 23.16 -2.20 -8.04
CA ASP A 89 22.32 -1.22 -8.76
C ASP A 89 22.51 0.23 -8.27
N HIS A 90 23.33 0.44 -7.24
CA HIS A 90 23.59 1.79 -6.71
C HIS A 90 24.16 2.76 -7.76
N ASP A 91 24.60 2.26 -8.90
CA ASP A 91 25.17 3.04 -10.01
C ASP A 91 24.29 3.13 -11.28
N SER A 92 23.14 2.45 -11.33
CA SER A 92 22.31 2.40 -12.54
C SER A 92 20.84 2.65 -12.27
N ARG A 93 20.37 3.85 -12.68
CA ARG A 93 18.97 4.32 -12.76
C ARG A 93 18.20 4.17 -11.46
N GLY A 94 18.04 5.29 -10.73
CA GLY A 94 17.27 5.31 -9.49
C GLY A 94 15.85 4.76 -9.70
N THR A 95 15.61 3.54 -9.25
CA THR A 95 14.24 2.98 -9.19
C THR A 95 13.74 3.17 -7.76
N LEU A 96 12.63 3.89 -7.62
CA LEU A 96 11.91 4.04 -6.36
C LEU A 96 10.79 3.01 -6.30
N THR A 97 10.84 2.12 -5.33
CA THR A 97 9.76 1.14 -5.09
C THR A 97 8.87 1.61 -3.95
N LEU A 98 7.62 1.92 -4.25
CA LEU A 98 6.66 2.50 -3.33
C LEU A 98 5.55 1.49 -3.01
N SER A 99 5.18 1.37 -1.73
CA SER A 99 3.92 0.75 -1.34
C SER A 99 2.91 1.84 -0.99
N VAL A 100 1.78 1.86 -1.70
CA VAL A 100 0.81 2.96 -1.63
C VAL A 100 -0.58 2.42 -1.29
N ALA A 101 -1.34 3.16 -0.46
CA ALA A 101 -2.75 2.84 -0.26
C ALA A 101 -3.50 2.87 -1.61
N PRO A 102 -4.32 1.84 -1.96
CA PRO A 102 -4.88 1.69 -3.30
C PRO A 102 -5.61 2.94 -3.80
N THR A 103 -6.53 3.46 -3.01
CA THR A 103 -7.31 4.66 -3.35
C THR A 103 -6.42 5.89 -3.56
N PHE A 104 -5.39 6.10 -2.70
CA PHE A 104 -4.42 7.19 -2.89
C PHE A 104 -3.64 7.03 -4.20
N ALA A 105 -3.24 5.81 -4.53
CA ALA A 105 -2.53 5.54 -5.79
C ALA A 105 -3.37 5.97 -6.99
N VAL A 106 -4.62 5.52 -7.07
CA VAL A 106 -5.50 5.76 -8.22
C VAL A 106 -5.95 7.21 -8.30
N MET A 107 -6.40 7.79 -7.20
CA MET A 107 -7.03 9.10 -7.21
C MET A 107 -6.05 10.26 -7.10
N TRP A 108 -4.87 10.05 -6.48
CA TRP A 108 -3.95 11.15 -6.22
C TRP A 108 -2.58 11.00 -6.90
N LEU A 109 -1.91 9.86 -6.72
CA LEU A 109 -0.51 9.70 -7.16
C LEU A 109 -0.39 9.51 -8.67
N ILE A 110 -1.08 8.51 -9.23
CA ILE A 110 -1.00 8.15 -10.65
C ILE A 110 -1.32 9.33 -11.58
N PRO A 111 -2.38 10.13 -11.36
CA PRO A 111 -2.67 11.29 -12.21
C PRO A 111 -1.57 12.36 -12.22
N ARG A 112 -0.67 12.34 -11.25
CA ARG A 112 0.43 13.30 -11.07
C ARG A 112 1.78 12.80 -11.57
N LEU A 113 1.94 11.50 -11.83
CA LEU A 113 3.22 10.89 -12.23
C LEU A 113 3.79 11.50 -13.51
N GLN A 114 2.96 11.93 -14.45
CA GLN A 114 3.44 12.62 -15.65
C GLN A 114 4.30 13.86 -15.30
N ARG A 115 3.91 14.61 -14.27
CA ARG A 115 4.68 15.79 -13.82
C ARG A 115 5.96 15.36 -13.12
N PHE A 116 5.91 14.28 -12.35
CA PHE A 116 7.11 13.72 -11.74
C PHE A 116 8.15 13.34 -12.80
N TYR A 117 7.76 12.59 -13.82
CA TYR A 117 8.67 12.17 -14.89
C TYR A 117 9.17 13.32 -15.75
N ALA A 118 8.37 14.37 -15.94
CA ALA A 118 8.82 15.59 -16.63
C ALA A 118 9.97 16.30 -15.89
N LEU A 119 9.94 16.30 -14.55
CA LEU A 119 10.97 16.89 -13.69
C LEU A 119 12.14 15.95 -13.44
N HIS A 120 11.89 14.65 -13.36
CA HIS A 120 12.86 13.63 -12.92
C HIS A 120 12.89 12.42 -13.89
N PRO A 121 13.27 12.61 -15.18
CA PRO A 121 13.18 11.57 -16.21
C PRO A 121 14.15 10.39 -16.02
N LYS A 122 15.06 10.48 -15.04
CA LYS A 122 16.03 9.42 -14.72
C LYS A 122 15.58 8.53 -13.55
N ILE A 123 14.44 8.82 -12.93
CA ILE A 123 13.93 8.05 -11.79
C ILE A 123 12.74 7.23 -12.28
N ASP A 124 12.88 5.92 -12.22
CA ASP A 124 11.77 4.99 -12.45
C ASP A 124 11.02 4.78 -11.14
N VAL A 125 9.68 4.74 -11.19
CA VAL A 125 8.85 4.49 -10.01
C VAL A 125 8.10 3.16 -10.18
N ARG A 126 8.26 2.26 -9.21
CA ARG A 126 7.47 1.04 -9.09
C ARG A 126 6.44 1.23 -7.98
N ILE A 127 5.18 1.05 -8.29
CA ILE A 127 4.08 1.22 -7.33
C ILE A 127 3.44 -0.13 -7.10
N ALA A 128 3.49 -0.61 -5.85
CA ALA A 128 2.68 -1.70 -5.36
C ALA A 128 1.57 -1.12 -4.47
N THR A 129 0.36 -1.64 -4.57
CA THR A 129 -0.76 -1.18 -3.75
C THR A 129 -1.06 -2.18 -2.63
N GLY A 130 -1.34 -1.67 -1.43
CA GLY A 130 -1.69 -2.50 -0.28
C GLY A 130 -2.04 -1.65 0.93
N LEU A 131 -2.75 -2.27 1.89
CA LEU A 131 -3.16 -1.65 3.16
C LEU A 131 -2.38 -2.19 4.37
N GLY A 132 -1.64 -3.30 4.18
CA GLY A 132 -0.90 -3.95 5.25
C GLY A 132 0.26 -3.11 5.80
N LEU A 133 0.66 -3.44 7.01
CA LEU A 133 1.90 -2.93 7.60
C LEU A 133 3.09 -3.45 6.78
N ILE A 134 4.06 -2.57 6.56
CA ILE A 134 5.29 -2.89 5.82
C ILE A 134 6.44 -3.06 6.80
N ASP A 135 7.16 -4.15 6.66
CA ASP A 135 8.43 -4.39 7.31
C ASP A 135 9.57 -4.05 6.33
N PHE A 136 10.12 -2.85 6.42
CA PHE A 136 11.21 -2.39 5.55
C PHE A 136 12.50 -3.24 5.63
N GLN A 137 12.60 -4.16 6.57
CA GLN A 137 13.72 -5.12 6.63
C GLN A 137 13.46 -6.34 5.74
N ARG A 138 12.19 -6.68 5.53
CA ARG A 138 11.76 -7.87 4.76
C ARG A 138 11.19 -7.50 3.40
N ASP A 139 10.42 -6.41 3.37
CA ASP A 139 9.74 -5.95 2.17
C ASP A 139 10.65 -5.00 1.38
N ASP A 140 10.64 -5.13 0.06
CA ASP A 140 11.51 -4.38 -0.84
C ASP A 140 10.85 -3.05 -1.27
N TYR A 141 10.58 -2.18 -0.29
CA TYR A 141 10.05 -0.85 -0.51
C TYR A 141 11.01 0.22 0.01
N ASP A 142 11.13 1.29 -0.75
CA ASP A 142 11.91 2.47 -0.36
C ASP A 142 11.10 3.43 0.51
N ALA A 143 9.83 3.58 0.21
CA ALA A 143 8.90 4.39 0.98
C ALA A 143 7.47 3.84 0.88
N VAL A 144 6.62 4.27 1.81
CA VAL A 144 5.19 3.92 1.80
C VAL A 144 4.33 5.17 1.94
N ILE A 145 3.15 5.14 1.33
CA ILE A 145 2.12 6.16 1.57
C ILE A 145 0.92 5.48 2.21
N ARG A 146 0.58 5.93 3.43
CA ARG A 146 -0.48 5.33 4.26
C ARG A 146 -1.39 6.38 4.86
N LEU A 147 -2.63 5.99 5.06
CA LEU A 147 -3.58 6.69 5.91
C LEU A 147 -3.38 6.22 7.36
N GLY A 148 -3.40 7.15 8.30
CA GLY A 148 -3.27 6.82 9.73
C GLY A 148 -3.13 8.03 10.63
N ASN A 149 -2.73 7.78 11.87
CA ASN A 149 -2.60 8.81 12.92
C ASN A 149 -1.20 9.46 12.98
N GLY A 150 -0.28 9.08 12.09
CA GLY A 150 1.09 9.65 12.06
C GLY A 150 2.09 9.00 13.00
N HIS A 151 1.77 7.84 13.56
CA HIS A 151 2.67 7.17 14.51
C HIS A 151 3.19 5.84 13.94
N TRP A 152 4.43 5.84 13.43
CA TRP A 152 5.15 4.64 12.96
C TRP A 152 6.57 4.67 13.55
N PRO A 153 6.83 3.93 14.64
CA PRO A 153 8.14 3.92 15.31
C PRO A 153 9.28 3.50 14.37
N GLY A 154 10.40 4.22 14.43
CA GLY A 154 11.59 3.94 13.62
C GLY A 154 11.52 4.43 12.17
N LEU A 155 10.47 5.14 11.80
CA LEU A 155 10.31 5.73 10.48
C LEU A 155 10.35 7.25 10.53
N LYS A 156 10.86 7.87 9.47
CA LYS A 156 10.58 9.27 9.16
C LYS A 156 9.16 9.34 8.63
N VAL A 157 8.33 10.18 9.24
CA VAL A 157 6.91 10.33 8.94
C VAL A 157 6.67 11.77 8.51
N ILE A 158 6.11 11.96 7.31
CA ILE A 158 5.82 13.27 6.74
C ILE A 158 4.35 13.31 6.40
N LYS A 159 3.62 14.22 7.03
CA LYS A 159 2.21 14.43 6.76
C LYS A 159 2.03 15.06 5.38
N LEU A 160 1.18 14.45 4.56
CA LEU A 160 0.81 14.99 3.26
C LEU A 160 -0.43 15.90 3.41
N PHE A 161 -1.56 15.33 3.80
CA PHE A 161 -2.80 16.09 4.02
C PHE A 161 -3.80 15.35 4.89
N ASP A 162 -4.72 16.10 5.46
CA ASP A 162 -5.89 15.60 6.18
C ASP A 162 -6.97 15.19 5.18
N GLU A 163 -7.78 14.22 5.57
CA GLU A 163 -8.91 13.81 4.77
C GLU A 163 -10.23 13.98 5.54
N SER A 164 -11.30 14.24 4.80
CA SER A 164 -12.65 14.38 5.30
C SER A 164 -13.64 13.74 4.35
N VAL A 165 -14.84 13.47 4.84
CA VAL A 165 -15.92 12.90 4.03
C VAL A 165 -17.10 13.84 3.94
N THR A 166 -17.75 13.82 2.78
CA THR A 166 -19.00 14.49 2.51
C THR A 166 -19.79 13.71 1.47
N PRO A 167 -21.14 13.78 1.45
CA PRO A 167 -21.93 13.22 0.38
C PRO A 167 -21.54 13.78 -0.98
N MET A 168 -21.34 12.90 -1.94
CA MET A 168 -21.03 13.24 -3.32
C MET A 168 -21.88 12.41 -4.28
N CYS A 169 -22.31 13.02 -5.35
CA CYS A 169 -23.11 12.34 -6.40
C CYS A 169 -22.84 12.94 -7.77
N SER A 170 -23.29 12.25 -8.81
CA SER A 170 -23.34 12.82 -10.16
C SER A 170 -24.26 14.04 -10.20
N PRO A 171 -23.90 15.13 -10.92
CA PRO A 171 -24.80 16.27 -11.15
C PRO A 171 -26.17 15.86 -11.70
N ARG A 172 -26.25 14.79 -12.45
CA ARG A 172 -27.50 14.25 -13.03
C ARG A 172 -28.55 13.89 -11.98
N LEU A 173 -28.12 13.53 -10.75
CA LEU A 173 -29.05 13.21 -9.66
C LEU A 173 -29.81 14.45 -9.16
N LEU A 174 -29.28 15.65 -9.35
CA LEU A 174 -29.98 16.89 -8.96
C LEU A 174 -31.05 17.30 -9.99
N GLU A 175 -30.91 16.87 -11.23
CA GLU A 175 -31.82 17.21 -12.33
C GLU A 175 -33.00 16.24 -12.42
N GLY A 176 -33.00 15.18 -11.57
CA GLY A 176 -34.00 14.13 -11.58
C GLY A 176 -35.29 14.52 -10.85
N SER A 177 -36.23 13.57 -10.77
CA SER A 177 -37.52 13.71 -10.07
C SER A 177 -37.38 13.81 -8.54
N ASN A 178 -36.23 13.47 -8.00
CA ASN A 178 -35.92 13.49 -6.58
C ASN A 178 -34.67 14.36 -6.36
N PRO A 179 -34.76 15.68 -6.28
CA PRO A 179 -33.63 16.55 -6.03
C PRO A 179 -33.04 16.31 -4.64
N LEU A 180 -31.75 16.66 -4.47
CA LEU A 180 -31.01 16.59 -3.22
C LEU A 180 -30.84 18.01 -2.63
N ASP A 181 -31.95 18.63 -2.21
CA ASP A 181 -31.96 19.98 -1.66
C ASP A 181 -31.61 20.00 -0.17
N THR A 182 -32.00 18.94 0.53
CA THR A 182 -31.78 18.76 1.97
C THR A 182 -31.19 17.38 2.28
N PRO A 183 -30.50 17.20 3.42
CA PRO A 183 -30.02 15.89 3.85
C PRO A 183 -31.10 14.81 3.97
N ASP A 184 -32.34 15.17 4.28
CA ASP A 184 -33.48 14.24 4.35
C ASP A 184 -33.86 13.66 2.98
N ASP A 185 -33.53 14.32 1.87
CA ASP A 185 -33.81 13.85 0.52
C ASP A 185 -32.99 12.62 0.13
N LEU A 186 -31.91 12.35 0.88
CA LEU A 186 -31.09 11.12 0.74
C LEU A 186 -31.92 9.84 0.89
N ARG A 187 -33.13 9.90 1.54
CA ARG A 187 -34.07 8.76 1.62
C ARG A 187 -34.51 8.25 0.26
N ASN A 188 -34.49 9.09 -0.76
CA ASN A 188 -34.93 8.79 -2.12
C ASN A 188 -33.78 8.27 -3.01
N HIS A 189 -32.56 8.17 -2.48
CA HIS A 189 -31.37 7.80 -3.21
C HIS A 189 -30.70 6.54 -2.64
N VAL A 190 -29.94 5.83 -3.47
CA VAL A 190 -29.11 4.72 -3.02
C VAL A 190 -27.90 5.28 -2.29
N LEU A 191 -27.68 4.87 -1.05
CA LEU A 191 -26.45 5.18 -0.31
C LEU A 191 -25.35 4.20 -0.70
N LEU A 192 -24.16 4.74 -0.99
CA LEU A 192 -22.99 3.96 -1.34
C LEU A 192 -22.05 3.94 -0.13
N HIS A 193 -21.80 2.75 0.39
CA HIS A 193 -21.03 2.53 1.60
C HIS A 193 -19.60 2.16 1.28
N ASN A 194 -18.67 2.57 2.14
CA ASN A 194 -17.25 2.23 2.06
C ASN A 194 -16.79 1.56 3.35
N HIS A 195 -16.25 0.35 3.23
CA HIS A 195 -15.78 -0.48 4.35
C HIS A 195 -14.26 -0.43 4.56
N SER A 196 -13.55 0.45 3.87
CA SER A 196 -12.08 0.53 4.00
C SER A 196 -11.60 0.96 5.38
N MET A 197 -12.48 1.55 6.18
CA MET A 197 -12.20 2.07 7.52
C MET A 197 -12.96 1.35 8.63
N ASP A 198 -13.56 0.18 8.38
CA ASP A 198 -14.34 -0.57 9.37
C ASP A 198 -13.53 -1.04 10.60
N TYR A 199 -12.20 -1.02 10.49
CA TYR A 199 -11.30 -1.27 11.60
C TYR A 199 -11.18 -0.09 12.59
N ASP A 200 -11.65 1.10 12.21
CA ASP A 200 -11.64 2.32 13.01
C ASP A 200 -13.06 2.71 13.39
N SER A 201 -13.43 2.48 14.66
CA SER A 201 -14.77 2.76 15.17
C SER A 201 -15.13 4.25 15.20
N GLU A 202 -14.15 5.13 15.05
CA GLU A 202 -14.35 6.58 15.02
C GLU A 202 -14.47 7.13 13.59
N ALA A 203 -14.22 6.28 12.57
CA ALA A 203 -14.36 6.69 11.19
C ALA A 203 -15.80 7.09 10.85
N PRO A 204 -16.00 8.19 10.11
CA PRO A 204 -17.33 8.64 9.73
C PRO A 204 -18.07 7.60 8.88
N THR A 205 -19.30 7.33 9.26
CA THR A 205 -20.25 6.47 8.53
C THR A 205 -21.44 7.28 8.05
N TRP A 206 -22.30 6.70 7.22
CA TRP A 206 -23.58 7.31 6.88
C TRP A 206 -24.41 7.62 8.12
N GLU A 207 -24.44 6.75 9.12
CA GLU A 207 -25.16 6.98 10.37
C GLU A 207 -24.66 8.23 11.10
N THR A 208 -23.32 8.36 11.26
CA THR A 208 -22.72 9.53 11.93
C THR A 208 -22.92 10.81 11.15
N TRP A 209 -22.83 10.75 9.80
CA TRP A 209 -23.03 11.92 8.96
C TRP A 209 -24.48 12.39 9.00
N LEU A 210 -25.46 11.50 8.82
CA LEU A 210 -26.90 11.80 8.88
C LEU A 210 -27.31 12.38 10.22
N LYS A 211 -26.79 11.81 11.31
CA LYS A 211 -27.01 12.35 12.67
C LYS A 211 -26.48 13.77 12.79
N SER A 212 -25.28 14.04 12.28
CA SER A 212 -24.66 15.37 12.33
C SER A 212 -25.39 16.38 11.43
N ALA A 213 -26.00 15.91 10.35
CA ALA A 213 -26.81 16.71 9.43
C ALA A 213 -28.26 16.94 9.93
N GLY A 214 -28.67 16.27 11.02
CA GLY A 214 -30.05 16.32 11.55
C GLY A 214 -31.08 15.57 10.70
N ALA A 215 -30.63 14.70 9.78
CA ALA A 215 -31.50 13.91 8.91
C ALA A 215 -31.95 12.61 9.62
N SER A 216 -33.19 12.55 10.03
CA SER A 216 -33.74 11.43 10.80
C SER A 216 -34.59 10.45 9.99
N GLY A 217 -34.97 10.82 8.77
CA GLY A 217 -35.83 10.03 7.89
C GLY A 217 -35.09 9.12 6.89
N VAL A 218 -33.78 8.97 7.00
CA VAL A 218 -32.94 8.20 6.07
C VAL A 218 -32.47 6.92 6.73
N ASP A 219 -32.70 5.78 6.09
CA ASP A 219 -32.19 4.49 6.56
C ASP A 219 -30.71 4.35 6.15
N ALA A 220 -29.81 4.59 7.12
CA ALA A 220 -28.38 4.54 6.94
C ALA A 220 -27.82 3.14 6.65
N SER A 221 -28.61 2.08 6.81
CA SER A 221 -28.15 0.69 6.67
C SER A 221 -28.29 0.15 5.25
N ARG A 222 -29.11 0.80 4.43
CA ARG A 222 -29.43 0.33 3.08
C ARG A 222 -28.50 0.92 2.03
N GLY A 223 -28.13 0.11 1.05
CA GLY A 223 -27.37 0.58 -0.09
C GLY A 223 -26.39 -0.43 -0.66
N THR A 224 -25.47 0.05 -1.48
CA THR A 224 -24.39 -0.77 -2.07
C THR A 224 -23.11 -0.58 -1.28
N HIS A 225 -22.39 -1.67 -1.05
CA HIS A 225 -21.20 -1.70 -0.21
C HIS A 225 -19.94 -1.96 -1.03
N PHE A 226 -18.91 -1.16 -0.81
CA PHE A 226 -17.62 -1.25 -1.48
C PHE A 226 -16.48 -1.41 -0.45
N SER A 227 -15.45 -2.15 -0.83
CA SER A 227 -14.24 -2.31 -0.01
C SER A 227 -13.25 -1.16 -0.13
N LEU A 228 -13.34 -0.35 -1.20
CA LEU A 228 -12.45 0.78 -1.45
C LEU A 228 -13.25 2.05 -1.79
N PRO A 229 -12.78 3.24 -1.35
CA PRO A 229 -13.45 4.53 -1.56
C PRO A 229 -13.60 4.92 -3.03
N ASP A 230 -12.61 4.63 -3.87
CA ASP A 230 -12.60 4.92 -5.30
C ASP A 230 -13.68 4.15 -6.07
N HIS A 231 -14.02 2.93 -5.65
CA HIS A 231 -15.12 2.16 -6.24
C HIS A 231 -16.47 2.83 -5.97
N GLY A 232 -16.71 3.28 -4.73
CA GLY A 232 -17.92 4.01 -4.37
C GLY A 232 -18.02 5.35 -5.10
N LEU A 233 -16.90 6.06 -5.25
CA LEU A 233 -16.86 7.30 -6.01
C LEU A 233 -17.16 7.07 -7.50
N GLN A 234 -16.61 6.01 -8.10
CA GLN A 234 -16.91 5.67 -9.50
C GLN A 234 -18.40 5.37 -9.68
N ALA A 235 -19.02 4.62 -8.78
CA ALA A 235 -20.45 4.35 -8.82
C ALA A 235 -21.28 5.65 -8.69
N ALA A 236 -20.83 6.61 -7.88
CA ALA A 236 -21.47 7.92 -7.76
C ALA A 236 -21.33 8.75 -9.05
N ILE A 237 -20.14 8.75 -9.70
CA ILE A 237 -19.91 9.39 -11.01
C ILE A 237 -20.88 8.85 -12.05
N ASP A 238 -21.10 7.52 -12.07
CA ASP A 238 -21.98 6.82 -13.01
C ASP A 238 -23.47 7.02 -12.69
N GLY A 239 -23.79 7.72 -11.58
CA GLY A 239 -25.17 8.05 -11.19
C GLY A 239 -25.90 6.94 -10.45
N THR A 240 -25.19 5.93 -9.91
CA THR A 240 -25.80 4.82 -9.15
C THR A 240 -26.40 5.29 -7.82
N GLY A 241 -25.82 6.33 -7.19
CA GLY A 241 -26.27 6.83 -5.90
C GLY A 241 -25.39 7.93 -5.34
N VAL A 242 -25.45 8.10 -4.03
CA VAL A 242 -24.69 9.08 -3.27
C VAL A 242 -23.68 8.38 -2.38
N VAL A 243 -22.40 8.77 -2.48
CA VAL A 243 -21.30 8.21 -1.67
C VAL A 243 -20.86 9.20 -0.59
N LEU A 244 -20.44 8.73 0.58
CA LEU A 244 -19.59 9.50 1.47
C LEU A 244 -18.17 9.52 0.87
N GLY A 245 -17.95 10.50 -0.03
CA GLY A 245 -16.72 10.62 -0.79
C GLY A 245 -15.61 11.28 0.04
N TRP A 246 -14.38 10.86 -0.19
CA TRP A 246 -13.18 11.44 0.41
C TRP A 246 -12.84 12.74 -0.31
N ARG A 247 -13.03 13.87 0.39
CA ARG A 247 -13.08 15.19 -0.22
C ARG A 247 -11.77 15.61 -0.90
N THR A 248 -10.64 15.39 -0.23
CA THR A 248 -9.34 15.80 -0.75
C THR A 248 -8.93 14.95 -1.96
N LEU A 249 -9.17 13.64 -1.91
CA LEU A 249 -8.89 12.74 -3.04
C LEU A 249 -9.85 12.95 -4.20
N SER A 250 -11.12 13.30 -3.94
CA SER A 250 -12.15 13.53 -4.98
C SER A 250 -12.07 14.94 -5.61
N ALA A 251 -11.18 15.80 -5.13
CA ALA A 251 -11.08 17.17 -5.60
C ALA A 251 -10.91 17.32 -7.14
N PRO A 252 -10.14 16.48 -7.84
CA PRO A 252 -10.07 16.53 -9.29
C PRO A 252 -11.40 16.20 -9.99
N ASP A 253 -12.18 15.27 -9.41
CA ASP A 253 -13.49 14.88 -9.93
C ASP A 253 -14.53 15.98 -9.73
N ILE A 254 -14.48 16.63 -8.57
CA ILE A 254 -15.31 17.80 -8.27
C ILE A 254 -14.96 18.95 -9.24
N ALA A 255 -13.68 19.26 -9.40
CA ALA A 255 -13.22 20.32 -10.30
C ALA A 255 -13.59 20.07 -11.77
N ALA A 256 -13.61 18.79 -12.18
CA ALA A 256 -14.04 18.38 -13.52
C ALA A 256 -15.57 18.30 -13.68
N GLY A 257 -16.35 18.56 -12.63
CA GLY A 257 -17.81 18.45 -12.63
C GLY A 257 -18.34 17.03 -12.80
N ARG A 258 -17.51 16.00 -12.55
CA ARG A 258 -17.96 14.59 -12.60
C ARG A 258 -18.83 14.22 -11.38
N VAL A 259 -18.50 14.80 -10.25
CA VAL A 259 -19.30 14.73 -9.03
C VAL A 259 -19.44 16.11 -8.40
N ILE A 260 -20.46 16.27 -7.61
CA ILE A 260 -20.72 17.43 -6.79
C ILE A 260 -20.91 17.01 -5.33
N ALA A 261 -20.62 17.91 -4.40
CA ALA A 261 -20.95 17.78 -3.00
C ALA A 261 -22.17 18.68 -2.71
N PRO A 262 -23.39 18.12 -2.63
CA PRO A 262 -24.60 18.94 -2.52
C PRO A 262 -24.77 19.59 -1.15
N PHE A 263 -23.98 19.20 -0.15
CA PHE A 263 -24.06 19.69 1.22
C PHE A 263 -22.72 20.22 1.73
N ASP A 264 -22.76 21.26 2.59
CA ASP A 264 -21.55 21.87 3.15
C ASP A 264 -20.94 21.12 4.32
N LEU A 265 -21.69 20.16 4.91
CA LEU A 265 -21.23 19.39 6.07
C LEU A 265 -20.13 18.41 5.66
N ASN A 266 -18.96 18.58 6.27
CA ASN A 266 -17.82 17.69 6.14
C ASN A 266 -17.48 17.10 7.51
N LEU A 267 -17.26 15.80 7.58
CA LEU A 267 -16.75 15.14 8.78
C LEU A 267 -15.28 14.78 8.58
N SER A 268 -14.44 15.12 9.56
CA SER A 268 -13.02 14.71 9.54
C SER A 268 -12.92 13.19 9.58
N LEU A 269 -11.98 12.63 8.82
CA LEU A 269 -11.69 11.21 8.87
C LEU A 269 -10.90 10.81 10.13
N GLY A 270 -10.40 11.80 10.89
CA GLY A 270 -9.51 11.57 12.05
C GLY A 270 -8.11 11.14 11.71
N ASN A 271 -7.91 10.65 10.49
CA ASN A 271 -6.66 10.17 9.94
C ASN A 271 -6.18 11.06 8.80
N SER A 272 -4.85 11.06 8.55
CA SER A 272 -4.21 11.82 7.48
C SER A 272 -3.39 10.89 6.59
N PHE A 273 -3.08 11.32 5.38
CA PHE A 273 -2.10 10.62 4.54
C PHE A 273 -0.69 11.05 4.91
N TYR A 274 0.20 10.06 4.97
CA TYR A 274 1.61 10.25 5.30
C TYR A 274 2.51 9.52 4.33
N LEU A 275 3.64 10.15 3.98
CA LEU A 275 4.81 9.49 3.42
C LEU A 275 5.67 9.00 4.57
N CYS A 276 6.02 7.70 4.56
CA CYS A 276 6.88 7.10 5.57
C CYS A 276 8.03 6.34 4.91
N TYR A 277 9.23 6.45 5.48
CA TYR A 277 10.43 5.73 5.04
C TYR A 277 11.41 5.57 6.21
N PRO A 278 12.34 4.57 6.17
CA PRO A 278 13.35 4.39 7.20
C PRO A 278 14.23 5.65 7.36
N GLU A 279 14.49 6.07 8.59
CA GLU A 279 15.31 7.28 8.85
C GLU A 279 16.68 7.22 8.17
N ALA A 280 17.29 6.03 8.11
CA ALA A 280 18.58 5.81 7.46
C ALA A 280 18.56 6.11 5.95
N GLN A 281 17.39 6.09 5.31
CA GLN A 281 17.23 6.39 3.88
C GLN A 281 16.92 7.87 3.61
N GLY A 282 16.71 8.68 4.63
CA GLY A 282 16.26 10.07 4.49
C GLY A 282 17.23 11.00 3.74
N GLN A 283 18.49 10.60 3.56
CA GLN A 283 19.49 11.33 2.77
C GLN A 283 19.68 10.77 1.36
N ARG A 284 19.00 9.69 0.98
CA ARG A 284 19.03 9.16 -0.38
C ARG A 284 18.43 10.20 -1.33
N LYS A 285 19.14 10.51 -2.39
CA LYS A 285 18.77 11.57 -3.34
C LYS A 285 17.37 11.38 -3.94
N ASP A 286 17.01 10.16 -4.29
CA ASP A 286 15.72 9.79 -4.87
C ASP A 286 14.57 9.92 -3.85
N ILE A 287 14.80 9.56 -2.57
CA ILE A 287 13.83 9.77 -1.48
C ILE A 287 13.61 11.28 -1.22
N VAL A 288 14.69 12.07 -1.21
CA VAL A 288 14.59 13.53 -1.07
C VAL A 288 13.79 14.13 -2.22
N ILE A 289 14.07 13.70 -3.46
CA ILE A 289 13.34 14.16 -4.65
C ILE A 289 11.85 13.79 -4.57
N LEU A 290 11.52 12.54 -4.19
CA LEU A 290 10.14 12.10 -4.03
C LEU A 290 9.41 12.92 -2.98
N ARG A 291 10.02 13.11 -1.81
CA ARG A 291 9.46 13.90 -0.70
C ARG A 291 9.16 15.32 -1.14
N ASP A 292 10.16 16.02 -1.68
CA ASP A 292 10.04 17.42 -2.04
C ASP A 292 8.99 17.61 -3.15
N TRP A 293 8.92 16.69 -4.09
CA TRP A 293 7.88 16.69 -5.11
C TRP A 293 6.48 16.43 -4.53
N LEU A 294 6.30 15.47 -3.64
CA LEU A 294 4.99 15.23 -3.00
C LEU A 294 4.53 16.43 -2.19
N GLU A 295 5.42 17.05 -1.41
CA GLU A 295 5.11 18.26 -0.64
C GLU A 295 4.69 19.42 -1.56
N GLN A 296 5.36 19.59 -2.69
CA GLN A 296 5.00 20.61 -3.67
C GLN A 296 3.64 20.33 -4.33
N GLU A 297 3.35 19.09 -4.72
CA GLU A 297 2.06 18.71 -5.29
C GLU A 297 0.89 18.95 -4.31
N VAL A 298 1.14 18.69 -3.02
CA VAL A 298 0.16 18.98 -1.96
C VAL A 298 -0.07 20.49 -1.83
N LEU A 299 0.99 21.29 -1.80
CA LEU A 299 0.87 22.76 -1.74
C LEU A 299 0.13 23.32 -2.96
N GLU A 300 0.41 22.80 -4.16
CA GLU A 300 -0.31 23.21 -5.36
C GLU A 300 -1.80 22.86 -5.30
N GLN A 301 -2.14 21.69 -4.77
CA GLN A 301 -3.53 21.28 -4.59
C GLN A 301 -4.25 22.21 -3.63
N VAL A 302 -3.66 22.52 -2.48
CA VAL A 302 -4.24 23.46 -1.49
C VAL A 302 -4.47 24.84 -2.11
N ASN A 303 -3.50 25.33 -2.89
CA ASN A 303 -3.61 26.64 -3.53
C ASN A 303 -4.66 26.70 -4.65
N ARG A 304 -4.92 25.59 -5.33
CA ARG A 304 -5.96 25.49 -6.39
C ARG A 304 -7.37 25.30 -5.84
N GLN A 305 -7.49 24.87 -4.59
CA GLN A 305 -8.77 24.75 -3.87
C GLN A 305 -8.88 25.95 -2.93
N PRO A 306 -9.55 27.05 -3.29
CA PRO A 306 -9.96 27.99 -2.29
C PRO A 306 -10.82 27.23 -1.30
N PHE A 307 -10.41 27.20 -0.03
CA PHE A 307 -11.23 26.74 1.07
C PHE A 307 -12.58 27.45 0.97
N TYR A 308 -13.62 26.77 0.51
CA TYR A 308 -14.99 27.20 0.74
C TYR A 308 -15.32 26.90 2.22
N GLY A 309 -14.66 27.67 3.08
CA GLY A 309 -14.98 27.81 4.47
C GLY A 309 -15.45 29.25 4.66
N HIS A 310 -16.64 29.58 4.17
CA HIS A 310 -17.35 30.69 4.78
C HIS A 310 -17.83 30.21 6.15
N PRO A 311 -17.48 30.89 7.25
CA PRO A 311 -18.13 30.65 8.51
C PRO A 311 -19.61 30.99 8.32
N SER A 312 -20.46 29.97 8.32
CA SER A 312 -21.90 30.13 8.32
C SER A 312 -22.28 31.07 9.44
N LYS A 313 -22.96 32.15 9.11
CA LYS A 313 -23.74 32.95 10.04
C LYS A 313 -24.76 32.00 10.67
N ILE A 314 -24.50 31.61 11.90
CA ILE A 314 -25.55 31.10 12.80
C ILE A 314 -26.34 32.35 13.23
N THR A 315 -27.54 32.47 12.73
CA THR A 315 -28.61 33.30 13.31
C THR A 315 -29.70 32.36 13.75
#